data_9ee0a3f134b820c0526ceb831ae84f4f
#
_entry.id   9ee0a3f134b820c0526ceb831ae84f4f
#
_cell.length_a   1.000
_cell.length_b   1.000
_cell.length_c   1.000
_cell.angle_alpha   90.00
_cell.angle_beta   90.00
_cell.angle_gamma   90.00
#
_symmetry.space_group_name_H-M   'P 1'
#
loop_
_entity.id
_entity.type
_entity.pdbx_description
1 polymer ?
#
loop_
_entity_poly.entity_id
_entity_poly.type
_entity_poly.pdbx_seq_one_letter_code
_entity_poly.pdbx_strand_id
1 'polypeptide(L)'
;KKRGKILSFEETAVIDEKNVVTLASGSLGGKGRGLAFVNTLINSIDINPFADRIAIRTPKTAIIGTDEFERFLKANFAGKNLFTKDLPEDRIKDLFIAGRLSEDLKRKLATLLEQLDRPLAVRSSSIFEDSVTQPLAGVFNTYIIPNNSKDMHKRLNDLEVAIKLVYACVFGEQVKEFYKSTGHKLEEEKMAIVIQELVGEYYDNY
;
A
#
# COMPACT_ATOMS: atom_id res chain seq x y z
N LYS A 1 7.55 3.28 -26.02
CA LYS A 1 6.92 2.38 -25.00
C LYS A 1 7.32 2.88 -23.61
N LYS A 2 6.32 3.17 -22.76
CA LYS A 2 6.55 3.56 -21.35
C LYS A 2 6.85 2.28 -20.54
N ARG A 3 8.12 2.09 -20.13
CA ARG A 3 8.53 0.97 -19.26
C ARG A 3 9.32 1.54 -18.08
N GLY A 4 9.23 0.91 -16.91
CA GLY A 4 9.95 1.32 -15.71
C GLY A 4 9.51 2.69 -15.19
N LYS A 5 8.27 3.10 -15.38
CA LYS A 5 7.75 4.41 -14.98
C LYS A 5 6.72 4.27 -13.86
N ILE A 6 6.56 5.36 -13.13
CA ILE A 6 5.41 5.57 -12.25
C ILE A 6 4.35 6.25 -13.11
N LEU A 7 3.19 5.62 -13.25
CA LEU A 7 2.07 6.13 -14.05
C LEU A 7 0.87 6.35 -13.13
N SER A 8 0.13 7.43 -13.31
CA SER A 8 -1.15 7.56 -12.63
C SER A 8 -2.19 6.63 -13.25
N PHE A 9 -3.15 6.20 -12.45
CA PHE A 9 -4.23 5.32 -12.92
C PHE A 9 -5.06 5.97 -14.04
N GLU A 10 -5.17 7.30 -14.02
CA GLU A 10 -5.82 8.07 -15.07
C GLU A 10 -5.05 8.02 -16.41
N GLU A 11 -3.73 7.82 -16.36
CA GLU A 11 -2.91 7.74 -17.59
C GLU A 11 -2.90 6.35 -18.22
N THR A 12 -3.09 5.30 -17.43
CA THR A 12 -2.90 3.95 -17.95
C THR A 12 -4.08 3.02 -17.73
N ALA A 13 -4.85 3.10 -16.68
CA ALA A 13 -5.90 2.13 -16.31
C ALA A 13 -5.50 0.63 -16.47
N VAL A 14 -4.24 0.34 -16.79
CA VAL A 14 -3.69 -1.01 -17.00
C VAL A 14 -2.56 -1.25 -16.03
N ILE A 15 -2.63 -2.35 -15.31
CA ILE A 15 -1.60 -2.79 -14.36
C ILE A 15 -0.85 -3.96 -14.95
N ASP A 16 0.44 -3.75 -15.16
CA ASP A 16 1.35 -4.76 -15.70
C ASP A 16 2.65 -4.83 -14.85
N GLU A 17 3.51 -5.77 -15.19
CA GLU A 17 4.80 -5.96 -14.53
C GLU A 17 5.87 -4.92 -14.95
N LYS A 18 5.54 -4.01 -15.87
CA LYS A 18 6.49 -3.06 -16.46
C LYS A 18 6.47 -1.70 -15.80
N ASN A 19 5.37 -1.36 -15.14
CA ASN A 19 5.17 -0.05 -14.56
C ASN A 19 4.58 -0.16 -13.15
N VAL A 20 4.87 0.82 -12.31
CA VAL A 20 4.18 1.02 -11.04
C VAL A 20 3.04 2.00 -11.27
N VAL A 21 1.84 1.68 -10.82
CA VAL A 21 0.66 2.51 -11.00
C VAL A 21 0.28 3.18 -9.68
N THR A 22 0.01 4.50 -9.72
CA THR A 22 -0.46 5.25 -8.56
C THR A 22 -1.98 5.47 -8.63
N LEU A 23 -2.69 5.08 -7.56
CA LEU A 23 -4.14 5.24 -7.44
C LEU A 23 -4.53 6.58 -6.81
N ALA A 24 -3.63 7.18 -6.05
CA ALA A 24 -3.81 8.49 -5.44
C ALA A 24 -2.49 9.25 -5.39
N SER A 25 -2.57 10.59 -5.34
CA SER A 25 -1.44 11.51 -5.26
C SER A 25 -0.74 11.49 -3.88
N GLY A 26 0.34 12.26 -3.79
CA GLY A 26 1.15 12.41 -2.59
C GLY A 26 2.43 11.58 -2.63
N SER A 27 3.12 11.48 -1.50
CA SER A 27 4.32 10.67 -1.37
C SER A 27 4.00 9.18 -1.51
N LEU A 28 4.91 8.42 -2.10
CA LEU A 28 4.81 6.96 -2.21
C LEU A 28 5.38 6.22 -0.99
N GLY A 29 5.95 6.95 -0.03
CA GLY A 29 6.68 6.38 1.11
C GLY A 29 7.99 5.70 0.71
N GLY A 30 8.66 5.10 1.67
CA GLY A 30 9.96 4.43 1.47
C GLY A 30 9.86 3.22 0.54
N LYS A 31 9.03 2.24 0.90
CA LYS A 31 8.83 1.02 0.10
C LYS A 31 8.33 1.33 -1.32
N GLY A 32 7.35 2.26 -1.46
CA GLY A 32 6.82 2.62 -2.77
C GLY A 32 7.88 3.23 -3.69
N ARG A 33 8.73 4.12 -3.16
CA ARG A 33 9.87 4.69 -3.91
C ARG A 33 10.91 3.63 -4.28
N GLY A 34 11.26 2.76 -3.33
CA GLY A 34 12.20 1.67 -3.57
C GLY A 34 11.71 0.73 -4.67
N LEU A 35 10.44 0.32 -4.64
CA LEU A 35 9.83 -0.53 -5.68
C LEU A 35 9.80 0.17 -7.04
N ALA A 36 9.46 1.45 -7.09
CA ALA A 36 9.49 2.22 -8.34
C ALA A 36 10.90 2.31 -8.91
N PHE A 37 11.91 2.52 -8.06
CA PHE A 37 13.31 2.53 -8.47
C PHE A 37 13.76 1.17 -9.02
N VAL A 38 13.47 0.08 -8.32
CA VAL A 38 13.81 -1.29 -8.77
C VAL A 38 13.10 -1.63 -10.09
N ASN A 39 11.82 -1.27 -10.22
CA ASN A 39 11.08 -1.46 -11.46
C ASN A 39 11.73 -0.69 -12.63
N THR A 40 12.13 0.57 -12.42
CA THR A 40 12.82 1.35 -13.42
C THR A 40 14.16 0.71 -13.79
N LEU A 41 14.94 0.27 -12.80
CA LEU A 41 16.23 -0.38 -13.00
C LEU A 41 16.12 -1.64 -13.84
N ILE A 42 15.23 -2.57 -13.45
CA ILE A 42 14.99 -3.84 -14.18
C ILE A 42 14.57 -3.58 -15.63
N ASN A 43 13.72 -2.59 -15.87
CA ASN A 43 13.27 -2.25 -17.22
C ASN A 43 14.29 -1.45 -18.05
N SER A 44 15.38 -0.96 -17.44
CA SER A 44 16.47 -0.24 -18.12
C SER A 44 17.66 -1.14 -18.44
N ILE A 45 17.79 -2.28 -17.77
CA ILE A 45 18.91 -3.22 -18.03
C ILE A 45 18.65 -3.98 -19.32
N ASP A 46 19.68 -4.04 -20.19
CA ASP A 46 19.65 -4.96 -21.34
C ASP A 46 20.00 -6.37 -20.89
N ILE A 47 18.98 -7.19 -20.71
CA ILE A 47 19.12 -8.61 -20.33
C ILE A 47 19.17 -9.55 -21.55
N ASN A 48 19.25 -9.02 -22.78
CA ASN A 48 19.25 -9.83 -24.00
C ASN A 48 20.27 -11.00 -23.99
N PRO A 49 21.49 -10.86 -23.42
CA PRO A 49 22.45 -11.96 -23.36
C PRO A 49 21.94 -13.16 -22.54
N PHE A 50 20.92 -12.97 -21.70
CA PHE A 50 20.36 -13.98 -20.79
C PHE A 50 18.88 -14.24 -21.02
N ALA A 51 18.24 -13.54 -21.95
CA ALA A 51 16.79 -13.52 -22.14
C ALA A 51 16.17 -14.89 -22.44
N ASP A 52 16.95 -15.80 -23.04
CA ASP A 52 16.50 -17.16 -23.36
C ASP A 52 16.45 -18.08 -22.13
N ARG A 53 17.03 -17.65 -21.00
CA ARG A 53 17.19 -18.49 -19.81
C ARG A 53 16.59 -17.87 -18.53
N ILE A 54 16.52 -16.54 -18.44
CA ILE A 54 16.11 -15.84 -17.22
C ILE A 54 15.14 -14.72 -17.59
N ALA A 55 13.95 -14.73 -16.97
CA ALA A 55 13.01 -13.63 -17.00
C ALA A 55 13.01 -12.91 -15.64
N ILE A 56 13.47 -11.66 -15.60
CA ILE A 56 13.42 -10.83 -14.40
C ILE A 56 12.18 -9.92 -14.51
N ARG A 57 11.31 -10.00 -13.52
CA ARG A 57 10.06 -9.24 -13.48
C ARG A 57 9.82 -8.69 -12.08
N THR A 58 9.12 -7.57 -12.00
CA THR A 58 8.53 -7.09 -10.74
C THR A 58 7.07 -7.55 -10.65
N PRO A 59 6.56 -7.87 -9.46
CA PRO A 59 5.13 -8.13 -9.29
C PRO A 59 4.31 -6.92 -9.76
N LYS A 60 3.11 -7.14 -10.26
CA LYS A 60 2.16 -6.06 -10.52
C LYS A 60 1.95 -5.27 -9.25
N THR A 61 2.16 -3.96 -9.32
CA THR A 61 2.20 -3.08 -8.15
C THR A 61 1.36 -1.83 -8.39
N ALA A 62 0.43 -1.58 -7.45
CA ALA A 62 -0.28 -0.32 -7.35
C ALA A 62 0.06 0.37 -6.02
N ILE A 63 0.11 1.69 -6.01
CA ILE A 63 0.44 2.48 -4.82
C ILE A 63 -0.66 3.53 -4.59
N ILE A 64 -1.16 3.59 -3.35
CA ILE A 64 -2.00 4.67 -2.87
C ILE A 64 -1.08 5.69 -2.19
N GLY A 65 -0.95 6.88 -2.76
CA GLY A 65 -0.14 7.96 -2.18
C GLY A 65 -0.73 8.54 -0.90
N THR A 66 0.10 9.29 -0.17
CA THR A 66 -0.23 9.79 1.17
C THR A 66 -1.41 10.75 1.23
N ASP A 67 -1.79 11.38 0.12
CA ASP A 67 -2.92 12.34 0.12
C ASP A 67 -4.26 11.64 0.44
N GLU A 68 -4.37 10.34 0.11
CA GLU A 68 -5.58 9.59 0.46
C GLU A 68 -5.65 9.28 1.96
N PHE A 69 -4.52 9.04 2.62
CA PHE A 69 -4.48 8.91 4.08
C PHE A 69 -4.98 10.19 4.77
N GLU A 70 -4.46 11.34 4.35
CA GLU A 70 -4.90 12.64 4.90
C GLU A 70 -6.40 12.88 4.64
N ARG A 71 -6.87 12.57 3.42
CA ARG A 71 -8.29 12.66 3.06
C ARG A 71 -9.15 11.76 3.92
N PHE A 72 -8.72 10.51 4.13
CA PHE A 72 -9.41 9.55 4.98
C PHE A 72 -9.51 10.04 6.42
N LEU A 73 -8.42 10.52 7.01
CA LEU A 73 -8.43 11.07 8.37
C LEU A 73 -9.36 12.27 8.48
N LYS A 74 -9.29 13.19 7.53
CA LYS A 74 -10.13 14.38 7.51
C LYS A 74 -11.62 14.05 7.38
N ALA A 75 -11.97 13.11 6.52
CA ALA A 75 -13.37 12.75 6.26
C ALA A 75 -14.02 12.00 7.44
N ASN A 76 -13.26 11.15 8.15
CA ASN A 76 -13.82 10.27 9.17
C ASN A 76 -13.58 10.72 10.61
N PHE A 77 -12.54 11.53 10.83
CA PHE A 77 -12.06 11.88 12.16
C PHE A 77 -11.86 13.38 12.40
N ALA A 78 -12.38 14.26 11.52
CA ALA A 78 -12.35 15.70 11.75
C ALA A 78 -12.93 16.04 13.11
N GLY A 79 -12.17 16.79 13.92
CA GLY A 79 -12.55 17.16 15.29
C GLY A 79 -12.44 16.04 16.33
N LYS A 80 -12.03 14.84 15.95
CA LYS A 80 -11.73 13.76 16.89
C LYS A 80 -10.22 13.74 17.15
N ASN A 81 -9.83 13.87 18.41
CA ASN A 81 -8.43 13.88 18.81
C ASN A 81 -7.88 12.43 18.84
N LEU A 82 -7.65 11.81 17.67
CA LEU A 82 -7.05 10.48 17.58
C LEU A 82 -5.61 10.45 18.10
N PHE A 83 -4.88 11.53 17.93
CA PHE A 83 -3.46 11.66 18.30
C PHE A 83 -3.25 11.79 19.81
N THR A 84 -4.23 12.31 20.55
CA THR A 84 -4.11 12.58 21.99
C THR A 84 -4.89 11.61 22.87
N LYS A 85 -5.78 10.80 22.30
CA LYS A 85 -6.54 9.79 23.03
C LYS A 85 -5.76 8.50 23.10
N ASP A 86 -5.58 8.01 24.31
CA ASP A 86 -5.05 6.67 24.56
C ASP A 86 -6.17 5.65 24.38
N LEU A 87 -6.39 5.24 23.13
CA LEU A 87 -7.38 4.23 22.78
C LEU A 87 -6.70 2.87 22.62
N PRO A 88 -7.31 1.78 23.11
CA PRO A 88 -6.84 0.43 22.83
C PRO A 88 -6.74 0.18 21.33
N GLU A 89 -5.73 -0.60 20.92
CA GLU A 89 -5.44 -0.85 19.50
C GLU A 89 -6.64 -1.44 18.74
N ASP A 90 -7.37 -2.38 19.36
CA ASP A 90 -8.55 -2.97 18.73
C ASP A 90 -9.65 -1.93 18.51
N ARG A 91 -9.79 -0.97 19.44
CA ARG A 91 -10.75 0.11 19.26
C ARG A 91 -10.37 1.05 18.13
N ILE A 92 -9.07 1.28 17.94
CA ILE A 92 -8.58 2.05 16.79
C ILE A 92 -8.90 1.32 15.49
N LYS A 93 -8.61 0.00 15.43
CA LYS A 93 -8.93 -0.83 14.25
C LYS A 93 -10.43 -0.77 13.90
N ASP A 94 -11.31 -0.93 14.88
CA ASP A 94 -12.76 -0.86 14.68
C ASP A 94 -13.20 0.49 14.09
N LEU A 95 -12.66 1.58 14.63
CA LEU A 95 -12.95 2.94 14.16
C LEU A 95 -12.50 3.14 12.70
N PHE A 96 -11.33 2.62 12.34
CA PHE A 96 -10.81 2.72 10.98
C PHE A 96 -11.58 1.85 10.00
N ILE A 97 -11.94 0.62 10.39
CA ILE A 97 -12.77 -0.28 9.56
C ILE A 97 -14.14 0.35 9.29
N ALA A 98 -14.75 1.00 10.29
CA ALA A 98 -16.01 1.71 10.12
C ALA A 98 -15.90 2.97 9.26
N GLY A 99 -14.70 3.51 9.06
CA GLY A 99 -14.44 4.68 8.22
C GLY A 99 -14.70 4.40 6.74
N ARG A 100 -14.86 5.47 5.96
CA ARG A 100 -15.12 5.40 4.51
C ARG A 100 -13.92 5.93 3.73
N LEU A 101 -13.44 5.14 2.78
CA LEU A 101 -12.49 5.59 1.74
C LEU A 101 -13.21 6.52 0.76
N SER A 102 -12.46 7.33 0.01
CA SER A 102 -13.03 8.17 -1.03
C SER A 102 -13.67 7.34 -2.14
N GLU A 103 -14.78 7.82 -2.72
CA GLU A 103 -15.47 7.12 -3.80
C GLU A 103 -14.57 7.00 -5.05
N ASP A 104 -13.68 7.97 -5.27
CA ASP A 104 -12.70 7.90 -6.35
C ASP A 104 -11.73 6.73 -6.15
N LEU A 105 -11.16 6.58 -4.94
CA LEU A 105 -10.29 5.44 -4.65
C LEU A 105 -11.04 4.11 -4.78
N LYS A 106 -12.26 3.98 -4.26
CA LYS A 106 -13.05 2.75 -4.35
C LYS A 106 -13.27 2.31 -5.80
N ARG A 107 -13.62 3.26 -6.67
CA ARG A 107 -13.79 3.00 -8.11
C ARG A 107 -12.48 2.48 -8.73
N LYS A 108 -11.34 3.10 -8.43
CA LYS A 108 -10.03 2.67 -8.90
C LYS A 108 -9.65 1.29 -8.35
N LEU A 109 -9.96 0.99 -7.09
CA LEU A 109 -9.74 -0.32 -6.49
C LEU A 109 -10.59 -1.40 -7.16
N ALA A 110 -11.84 -1.12 -7.49
CA ALA A 110 -12.70 -2.06 -8.22
C ALA A 110 -12.10 -2.40 -9.60
N THR A 111 -11.70 -1.39 -10.37
CA THR A 111 -11.05 -1.60 -11.68
C THR A 111 -9.68 -2.29 -11.54
N LEU A 112 -8.95 -2.04 -10.47
CA LEU A 112 -7.71 -2.76 -10.15
C LEU A 112 -7.98 -4.27 -9.96
N LEU A 113 -9.01 -4.61 -9.18
CA LEU A 113 -9.36 -6.00 -8.88
C LEU A 113 -9.86 -6.78 -10.10
N GLU A 114 -10.40 -6.12 -11.12
CA GLU A 114 -10.74 -6.76 -12.40
C GLU A 114 -9.50 -7.29 -13.15
N GLN A 115 -8.32 -6.75 -12.85
CA GLN A 115 -7.05 -7.07 -13.49
C GLN A 115 -6.11 -7.93 -12.64
N LEU A 116 -6.43 -8.10 -11.35
CA LEU A 116 -5.64 -8.83 -10.38
C LEU A 116 -6.45 -10.02 -9.84
N ASP A 117 -6.04 -11.23 -10.16
CA ASP A 117 -6.74 -12.48 -9.78
C ASP A 117 -5.96 -13.32 -8.74
N ARG A 118 -4.73 -12.90 -8.43
CA ARG A 118 -3.87 -13.56 -7.44
C ARG A 118 -4.07 -12.98 -6.04
N PRO A 119 -3.65 -13.69 -4.99
CA PRO A 119 -3.58 -13.11 -3.65
C PRO A 119 -2.79 -11.80 -3.65
N LEU A 120 -3.19 -10.87 -2.79
CA LEU A 120 -2.60 -9.53 -2.71
C LEU A 120 -1.95 -9.30 -1.36
N ALA A 121 -0.77 -8.71 -1.37
CA ALA A 121 -0.13 -8.14 -0.19
C ALA A 121 -0.44 -6.64 -0.14
N VAL A 122 -1.08 -6.20 0.95
CA VAL A 122 -1.37 -4.79 1.25
C VAL A 122 -0.39 -4.35 2.34
N ARG A 123 0.53 -3.46 1.97
CA ARG A 123 1.71 -3.12 2.77
C ARG A 123 1.76 -1.63 3.08
N SER A 124 2.18 -1.32 4.30
CA SER A 124 2.55 0.04 4.67
C SER A 124 3.73 0.56 3.85
N SER A 125 3.74 1.86 3.61
CA SER A 125 4.86 2.56 2.99
C SER A 125 5.00 3.94 3.64
N SER A 126 5.50 3.95 4.86
CA SER A 126 5.83 5.17 5.60
C SER A 126 7.15 5.77 5.10
N ILE A 127 7.33 7.07 5.31
CA ILE A 127 8.59 7.75 4.99
C ILE A 127 9.70 7.31 5.95
N PHE A 128 9.35 7.02 7.20
CA PHE A 128 10.31 6.68 8.26
C PHE A 128 10.62 5.18 8.33
N GLU A 129 9.80 4.31 7.75
CA GLU A 129 9.97 2.86 7.83
C GLU A 129 11.31 2.37 7.27
N ASP A 130 11.77 2.98 6.17
CA ASP A 130 13.04 2.67 5.51
C ASP A 130 14.10 3.76 5.77
N SER A 131 13.97 4.54 6.84
CA SER A 131 14.95 5.55 7.20
C SER A 131 16.28 4.89 7.60
N VAL A 132 17.38 5.36 7.01
CA VAL A 132 18.73 4.87 7.32
C VAL A 132 19.18 5.28 8.72
N THR A 133 18.67 6.40 9.21
CA THR A 133 19.07 6.98 10.51
C THR A 133 18.22 6.50 11.67
N GLN A 134 16.94 6.26 11.44
CA GLN A 134 15.97 5.86 12.46
C GLN A 134 14.95 4.89 11.83
N PRO A 135 15.31 3.62 11.64
CA PRO A 135 14.43 2.66 10.99
C PRO A 135 13.24 2.27 11.88
N LEU A 136 12.04 2.36 11.34
CA LEU A 136 10.79 1.86 11.92
C LEU A 136 10.47 0.45 11.37
N ALA A 137 11.50 -0.37 11.20
CA ALA A 137 11.34 -1.68 10.58
C ALA A 137 10.53 -2.63 11.47
N GLY A 138 9.59 -3.35 10.87
CA GLY A 138 8.79 -4.39 11.53
C GLY A 138 7.66 -3.88 12.43
N VAL A 139 7.44 -2.57 12.52
CA VAL A 139 6.38 -1.98 13.34
C VAL A 139 5.03 -1.97 12.62
N PHE A 140 5.04 -1.84 11.31
CA PHE A 140 3.84 -1.81 10.50
C PHE A 140 3.50 -3.18 9.91
N ASN A 141 2.21 -3.53 9.93
CA ASN A 141 1.73 -4.81 9.45
C ASN A 141 1.59 -4.86 7.91
N THR A 142 1.81 -6.06 7.37
CA THR A 142 1.40 -6.42 6.01
C THR A 142 0.17 -7.31 6.11
N TYR A 143 -0.88 -7.01 5.35
CA TYR A 143 -2.08 -7.84 5.26
C TYR A 143 -2.08 -8.58 3.92
N ILE A 144 -2.21 -9.90 4.00
CA ILE A 144 -2.33 -10.75 2.82
C ILE A 144 -3.81 -11.13 2.69
N ILE A 145 -4.40 -10.83 1.53
CA ILE A 145 -5.79 -11.17 1.22
C ILE A 145 -5.83 -12.19 0.08
N PRO A 146 -6.69 -13.22 0.18
CA PRO A 146 -6.76 -14.30 -0.82
C PRO A 146 -7.18 -13.83 -2.20
N ASN A 147 -8.02 -12.82 -2.29
CA ASN A 147 -8.52 -12.22 -3.53
C ASN A 147 -9.16 -13.23 -4.52
N ASN A 148 -9.69 -14.35 -4.03
CA ASN A 148 -10.16 -15.49 -4.80
C ASN A 148 -11.69 -15.65 -4.81
N SER A 149 -12.44 -14.74 -4.18
CA SER A 149 -13.90 -14.78 -4.20
C SER A 149 -14.45 -14.49 -5.61
N LYS A 150 -15.51 -15.19 -6.01
CA LYS A 150 -16.26 -14.90 -7.23
C LYS A 150 -17.09 -13.61 -7.08
N ASP A 151 -17.40 -13.21 -5.85
CA ASP A 151 -18.11 -11.97 -5.54
C ASP A 151 -17.11 -10.80 -5.51
N MET A 152 -17.23 -9.91 -6.48
CA MET A 152 -16.40 -8.71 -6.58
C MET A 152 -16.60 -7.76 -5.40
N HIS A 153 -17.82 -7.67 -4.85
CA HIS A 153 -18.10 -6.85 -3.67
C HIS A 153 -17.32 -7.34 -2.46
N LYS A 154 -17.26 -8.68 -2.27
CA LYS A 154 -16.45 -9.27 -1.21
C LYS A 154 -14.98 -8.98 -1.41
N ARG A 155 -14.43 -9.15 -2.62
CA ARG A 155 -13.02 -8.85 -2.93
C ARG A 155 -12.69 -7.39 -2.65
N LEU A 156 -13.55 -6.46 -3.07
CA LEU A 156 -13.38 -5.03 -2.82
C LEU A 156 -13.43 -4.71 -1.32
N ASN A 157 -14.40 -5.27 -0.60
CA ASN A 157 -14.50 -5.07 0.83
C ASN A 157 -13.27 -5.59 1.58
N ASP A 158 -12.77 -6.78 1.24
CA ASP A 158 -11.57 -7.36 1.86
C ASP A 158 -10.34 -6.45 1.63
N LEU A 159 -10.20 -5.89 0.43
CA LEU A 159 -9.14 -4.94 0.10
C LEU A 159 -9.30 -3.61 0.85
N GLU A 160 -10.50 -3.04 0.91
CA GLU A 160 -10.79 -1.82 1.68
C GLU A 160 -10.47 -2.00 3.17
N VAL A 161 -10.85 -3.14 3.76
CA VAL A 161 -10.55 -3.46 5.16
C VAL A 161 -9.04 -3.53 5.38
N ALA A 162 -8.30 -4.21 4.51
CA ALA A 162 -6.84 -4.30 4.62
C ALA A 162 -6.18 -2.91 4.54
N ILE A 163 -6.61 -2.04 3.63
CA ILE A 163 -6.14 -0.65 3.51
C ILE A 163 -6.39 0.13 4.81
N LYS A 164 -7.59 0.05 5.36
CA LYS A 164 -7.97 0.74 6.60
C LYS A 164 -7.19 0.23 7.82
N LEU A 165 -6.90 -1.06 7.87
CA LEU A 165 -6.07 -1.66 8.91
C LEU A 165 -4.61 -1.19 8.80
N VAL A 166 -4.05 -1.03 7.59
CA VAL A 166 -2.73 -0.42 7.41
C VAL A 166 -2.73 1.03 7.90
N TYR A 167 -3.76 1.80 7.60
CA TYR A 167 -3.88 3.17 8.12
C TYR A 167 -3.99 3.20 9.65
N ALA A 168 -4.70 2.26 10.26
CA ALA A 168 -4.83 2.16 11.72
C ALA A 168 -3.49 1.91 12.41
N CYS A 169 -2.56 1.17 11.78
CA CYS A 169 -1.24 0.85 12.36
C CYS A 169 -0.44 2.11 12.76
N VAL A 170 -0.66 3.26 12.10
CA VAL A 170 -0.01 4.54 12.47
C VAL A 170 -0.28 4.93 13.92
N PHE A 171 -1.41 4.51 14.47
CA PHE A 171 -1.87 4.85 15.83
C PHE A 171 -1.58 3.73 16.85
N GLY A 172 -0.84 2.68 16.46
CA GLY A 172 -0.42 1.60 17.35
C GLY A 172 0.58 2.08 18.42
N GLU A 173 0.64 1.34 19.54
CA GLU A 173 1.49 1.70 20.68
C GLU A 173 2.97 1.80 20.30
N GLN A 174 3.47 0.83 19.53
CA GLN A 174 4.88 0.81 19.10
C GLN A 174 5.26 2.05 18.28
N VAL A 175 4.33 2.50 17.40
CA VAL A 175 4.53 3.73 16.60
C VAL A 175 4.56 4.95 17.52
N LYS A 176 3.60 5.05 18.45
CA LYS A 176 3.55 6.16 19.43
C LYS A 176 4.81 6.24 20.29
N GLU A 177 5.32 5.09 20.76
CA GLU A 177 6.56 5.02 21.54
C GLU A 177 7.77 5.46 20.72
N PHE A 178 7.87 5.02 19.46
CA PHE A 178 8.94 5.46 18.57
C PHE A 178 8.92 6.98 18.39
N TYR A 179 7.78 7.58 18.10
CA TYR A 179 7.66 9.03 17.90
C TYR A 179 8.01 9.80 19.18
N LYS A 180 7.59 9.31 20.36
CA LYS A 180 7.98 9.88 21.65
C LYS A 180 9.49 9.84 21.86
N SER A 181 10.14 8.72 21.51
CA SER A 181 11.58 8.53 21.73
C SER A 181 12.45 9.36 20.76
N THR A 182 11.96 9.63 19.58
CA THR A 182 12.69 10.36 18.53
C THR A 182 12.42 11.86 18.50
N GLY A 183 11.46 12.33 19.29
CA GLY A 183 11.05 13.75 19.33
C GLY A 183 10.26 14.24 18.10
N HIS A 184 9.89 13.32 17.21
CA HIS A 184 8.97 13.64 16.11
C HIS A 184 7.52 13.62 16.56
N LYS A 185 6.66 14.31 15.81
CA LYS A 185 5.22 14.35 16.08
C LYS A 185 4.50 13.30 15.24
N LEU A 186 3.64 12.50 15.89
CA LEU A 186 2.84 11.48 15.21
C LEU A 186 1.93 12.09 14.12
N GLU A 187 1.51 13.34 14.27
CA GLU A 187 0.72 14.09 13.31
C GLU A 187 1.45 14.34 11.98
N GLU A 188 2.77 14.22 11.98
CA GLU A 188 3.62 14.37 10.80
C GLU A 188 3.72 13.06 9.99
N GLU A 189 3.30 11.91 10.59
CA GLU A 189 3.32 10.63 9.88
C GLU A 189 2.30 10.61 8.75
N LYS A 190 2.75 10.20 7.60
CA LYS A 190 1.95 10.06 6.39
C LYS A 190 2.12 8.67 5.82
N MET A 191 1.01 7.95 5.69
CA MET A 191 1.01 6.57 5.24
C MET A 191 0.60 6.46 3.77
N ALA A 192 1.52 5.96 2.95
CA ALA A 192 1.18 5.41 1.65
C ALA A 192 0.96 3.90 1.76
N ILE A 193 0.29 3.31 0.78
CA ILE A 193 0.04 1.87 0.73
C ILE A 193 0.54 1.29 -0.57
N VAL A 194 1.24 0.17 -0.48
CA VAL A 194 1.64 -0.65 -1.62
C VAL A 194 0.75 -1.88 -1.70
N ILE A 195 0.09 -2.06 -2.83
CA ILE A 195 -0.72 -3.24 -3.17
C ILE A 195 0.05 -4.02 -4.23
N GLN A 196 0.40 -5.27 -3.93
CA GLN A 196 1.16 -6.13 -4.84
C GLN A 196 0.53 -7.51 -4.98
N GLU A 197 0.53 -8.05 -6.21
CA GLU A 197 0.25 -9.48 -6.39
C GLU A 197 1.35 -10.32 -5.72
N LEU A 198 0.94 -11.37 -5.02
CA LEU A 198 1.88 -12.37 -4.53
C LEU A 198 2.38 -13.23 -5.69
N VAL A 199 3.70 -13.40 -5.74
CA VAL A 199 4.36 -14.28 -6.69
C VAL A 199 4.60 -15.62 -6.02
N GLY A 200 4.19 -16.71 -6.68
CA GLY A 200 4.34 -18.07 -6.19
C GLY A 200 3.56 -19.05 -7.06
N GLU A 201 3.71 -20.31 -6.76
CA GLU A 201 2.96 -21.40 -7.39
C GLU A 201 1.98 -21.99 -6.38
N TYR A 202 0.86 -22.51 -6.88
CA TYR A 202 -0.08 -23.27 -6.05
C TYR A 202 0.43 -24.71 -5.95
N TYR A 203 0.61 -25.20 -4.72
CA TYR A 203 0.92 -26.59 -4.44
C TYR A 203 -0.33 -27.26 -3.87
N ASP A 204 -1.05 -28.00 -4.71
CA ASP A 204 -2.27 -28.74 -4.39
C ASP A 204 -3.27 -28.00 -3.48
N ASN A 205 -3.36 -28.37 -2.22
CA ASN A 205 -4.30 -27.79 -1.25
C ASN A 205 -3.66 -26.82 -0.23
N TYR A 206 -2.44 -26.35 -0.50
CA TYR A 206 -1.71 -25.44 0.39
C TYR A 206 -1.40 -24.12 -0.31
#